data_538cb083d88d5ecbe2b631193a15d78b
#
_entry.id   538cb083d88d5ecbe2b631193a15d78b
#
_cell.length_a   1.000
_cell.length_b   1.000
_cell.length_c   1.000
_cell.angle_alpha   90.00
_cell.angle_beta   90.00
_cell.angle_gamma   90.00
#
_symmetry.space_group_name_H-M   'P 1'
#
loop_
_entity.id
_entity.type
_entity.pdbx_description
1 polymer ?
#
loop_
_entity_poly.entity_id
_entity_poly.type
_entity_poly.pdbx_seq_one_letter_code
_entity_poly.pdbx_strand_id
1 'polypeptide(L)'
;MPSPISRTFAALLLAASPLALSACSESNAQESDRFAEVEIRAEPLADGVAVLFGAGGNIGLSYGPDGTVLIDDQFAPLTDKIQGAVKDLGAEPVKYLINTHWHGDHTGGNENLGQTGVLIMAQDHVRDRLIKGNDSTPPAPPAALPVVTYHDGIKLHLNGDEIRVQHMKHAHTDGDSIVFWQKANVVHMGDLFFNKVTLPFIDLSSGGNARGMLAAADKVLAMVDDDTRIIPGHGPMANKADLIAYRDMLKSVIGAVEKAQGEGKSLAQIQAMKPAAQWDVNPDAFIKGDAFVEAVYKSLQKPDHAEDHAH
;
A
#
# COMPACT_ATOMS: atom_id res chain seq x y z
N MET A 1 73.93 -33.98 25.02
CA MET A 1 73.64 -33.35 23.73
C MET A 1 72.21 -33.70 23.38
N PRO A 2 71.24 -32.80 23.46
CA PRO A 2 69.86 -33.08 23.09
C PRO A 2 69.54 -32.61 21.66
N SER A 3 68.81 -33.42 20.93
CA SER A 3 68.33 -33.18 19.58
C SER A 3 67.16 -32.15 19.53
N PRO A 4 67.01 -31.42 18.43
CA PRO A 4 65.92 -30.43 18.30
C PRO A 4 64.62 -31.06 17.87
N ILE A 5 63.53 -30.63 18.51
CA ILE A 5 62.13 -30.95 18.19
C ILE A 5 61.67 -30.05 17.08
N SER A 6 61.32 -30.66 15.92
CA SER A 6 60.67 -30.00 14.81
C SER A 6 59.19 -29.73 15.13
N ARG A 7 58.74 -28.48 15.12
CA ARG A 7 57.32 -28.04 15.22
C ARG A 7 56.78 -27.79 13.84
N THR A 8 55.93 -28.70 13.37
CA THR A 8 55.15 -28.51 12.14
C THR A 8 53.93 -27.64 12.43
N PHE A 9 53.83 -26.46 11.87
CA PHE A 9 52.65 -25.62 11.87
C PHE A 9 51.70 -26.12 10.77
N ALA A 10 50.55 -26.67 11.15
CA ALA A 10 49.44 -26.93 10.23
C ALA A 10 48.61 -25.65 10.07
N ALA A 11 48.66 -25.08 8.85
CA ALA A 11 47.78 -23.99 8.45
C ALA A 11 46.41 -24.53 8.14
N LEU A 12 45.41 -24.16 8.94
CA LEU A 12 44.00 -24.43 8.68
C LEU A 12 43.47 -23.38 7.70
N LEU A 13 43.31 -23.74 6.45
CA LEU A 13 42.60 -22.95 5.43
C LEU A 13 41.07 -23.06 5.72
N LEU A 14 40.46 -22.00 6.25
CA LEU A 14 39.03 -21.83 6.25
C LEU A 14 38.56 -21.58 4.80
N ALA A 15 37.96 -22.56 4.18
CA ALA A 15 37.22 -22.38 2.94
C ALA A 15 35.89 -21.70 3.27
N ALA A 16 35.77 -20.41 2.97
CA ALA A 16 34.48 -19.69 3.00
C ALA A 16 33.62 -20.21 1.85
N SER A 17 32.48 -20.80 2.18
CA SER A 17 31.52 -21.34 1.22
C SER A 17 30.82 -20.21 0.45
N PRO A 18 30.72 -20.31 -0.90
CA PRO A 18 30.04 -19.29 -1.73
C PRO A 18 28.51 -19.51 -1.83
N LEU A 19 27.87 -20.11 -0.81
CA LEU A 19 26.44 -20.44 -0.86
C LEU A 19 25.47 -19.27 -0.64
N ALA A 20 25.93 -18.17 -0.05
CA ALA A 20 25.03 -17.05 0.25
C ALA A 20 24.73 -16.13 -0.95
N LEU A 21 25.67 -16.02 -1.92
CA LEU A 21 25.46 -15.19 -3.12
C LEU A 21 24.54 -15.84 -4.17
N SER A 22 24.43 -17.16 -4.20
CA SER A 22 23.59 -17.88 -5.15
C SER A 22 22.09 -17.76 -4.83
N ALA A 23 21.72 -17.80 -3.55
CA ALA A 23 20.30 -17.72 -3.14
C ALA A 23 19.67 -16.35 -3.41
N CYS A 24 20.42 -15.25 -3.25
CA CYS A 24 19.92 -13.90 -3.58
C CYS A 24 19.78 -13.67 -5.08
N SER A 25 20.64 -14.28 -5.92
CA SER A 25 20.54 -14.13 -7.37
C SER A 25 19.38 -14.94 -7.98
N GLU A 26 19.06 -16.10 -7.40
CA GLU A 26 17.93 -16.92 -7.85
C GLU A 26 16.57 -16.29 -7.46
N SER A 27 16.45 -15.69 -6.27
CA SER A 27 15.23 -15.00 -5.86
C SER A 27 14.94 -13.76 -6.72
N ASN A 28 15.94 -12.96 -7.02
CA ASN A 28 15.80 -11.79 -7.88
C ASN A 28 15.49 -12.16 -9.35
N ALA A 29 16.05 -13.25 -9.86
CA ALA A 29 15.74 -13.75 -11.21
C ALA A 29 14.30 -14.27 -11.29
N GLN A 30 13.81 -14.97 -10.28
CA GLN A 30 12.46 -15.50 -10.23
C GLN A 30 11.42 -14.39 -10.05
N GLU A 31 11.73 -13.34 -9.30
CA GLU A 31 10.87 -12.16 -9.14
C GLU A 31 10.82 -11.33 -10.43
N SER A 32 11.95 -11.12 -11.12
CA SER A 32 11.96 -10.44 -12.42
C SER A 32 11.16 -11.19 -13.49
N ASP A 33 11.17 -12.52 -13.48
CA ASP A 33 10.43 -13.36 -14.42
C ASP A 33 8.90 -13.27 -14.19
N ARG A 34 8.47 -13.14 -12.93
CA ARG A 34 7.05 -12.93 -12.55
C ARG A 34 6.45 -11.68 -13.17
N PHE A 35 7.23 -10.61 -13.34
CA PHE A 35 6.78 -9.31 -13.84
C PHE A 35 7.16 -9.06 -15.31
N ALA A 36 7.80 -10.05 -15.99
CA ALA A 36 8.26 -9.87 -17.37
C ALA A 36 7.14 -9.48 -18.33
N GLU A 37 6.00 -10.16 -18.22
CA GLU A 37 4.82 -9.95 -19.08
C GLU A 37 3.86 -8.86 -18.58
N VAL A 38 4.16 -8.22 -17.44
CA VAL A 38 3.30 -7.16 -16.92
C VAL A 38 3.45 -5.91 -17.78
N GLU A 39 2.33 -5.42 -18.30
CA GLU A 39 2.24 -4.13 -18.99
C GLU A 39 1.73 -3.05 -18.05
N ILE A 40 2.31 -1.85 -18.12
CA ILE A 40 1.80 -0.68 -17.41
C ILE A 40 0.88 0.09 -18.35
N ARG A 41 -0.42 0.09 -18.04
CA ARG A 41 -1.44 0.78 -18.81
C ARG A 41 -1.77 2.13 -18.17
N ALA A 42 -1.57 3.21 -18.90
CA ALA A 42 -1.92 4.55 -18.48
C ALA A 42 -3.34 4.94 -18.94
N GLU A 43 -4.08 5.60 -18.08
CA GLU A 43 -5.41 6.16 -18.38
C GLU A 43 -5.47 7.63 -17.92
N PRO A 44 -5.53 8.61 -18.84
CA PRO A 44 -5.71 10.02 -18.50
C PRO A 44 -7.06 10.24 -17.79
N LEU A 45 -7.04 11.02 -16.72
CA LEU A 45 -8.24 11.34 -15.92
C LEU A 45 -8.66 12.80 -16.09
N ALA A 46 -7.71 13.72 -16.11
CA ALA A 46 -7.89 15.15 -16.31
C ALA A 46 -6.61 15.73 -16.92
N ASP A 47 -6.59 17.04 -17.23
CA ASP A 47 -5.36 17.72 -17.65
C ASP A 47 -4.27 17.54 -16.57
N GLY A 48 -3.15 16.90 -16.95
CA GLY A 48 -2.04 16.64 -16.04
C GLY A 48 -2.30 15.64 -14.91
N VAL A 49 -3.38 14.85 -14.96
CA VAL A 49 -3.68 13.78 -13.99
C VAL A 49 -4.03 12.49 -14.71
N ALA A 50 -3.42 11.38 -14.31
CA ALA A 50 -3.64 10.04 -14.87
C ALA A 50 -3.58 8.97 -13.78
N VAL A 51 -4.02 7.76 -14.13
CA VAL A 51 -3.82 6.54 -13.35
C VAL A 51 -3.01 5.56 -14.16
N LEU A 52 -2.08 4.82 -13.52
CA LEU A 52 -1.35 3.72 -14.11
C LEU A 52 -1.79 2.41 -13.44
N PHE A 53 -2.10 1.41 -14.26
CA PHE A 53 -2.45 0.06 -13.84
C PHE A 53 -1.31 -0.90 -14.19
N GLY A 54 -0.99 -1.81 -13.29
CA GLY A 54 0.05 -2.83 -13.46
C GLY A 54 -0.26 -4.07 -12.61
N ALA A 55 0.75 -4.62 -11.91
CA ALA A 55 0.59 -5.82 -11.09
C ALA A 55 0.36 -5.54 -9.60
N GLY A 56 0.71 -4.36 -9.11
CA GLY A 56 0.49 -3.94 -7.72
C GLY A 56 -0.72 -3.03 -7.56
N GLY A 57 -0.67 -2.18 -6.55
CA GLY A 57 -1.66 -1.14 -6.36
C GLY A 57 -1.71 -0.16 -7.55
N ASN A 58 -2.86 0.45 -7.77
CA ASN A 58 -3.00 1.48 -8.79
C ASN A 58 -2.12 2.69 -8.43
N ILE A 59 -1.48 3.27 -9.44
CA ILE A 59 -0.61 4.43 -9.26
C ILE A 59 -1.34 5.69 -9.72
N GLY A 60 -1.42 6.71 -8.87
CA GLY A 60 -1.84 8.04 -9.28
C GLY A 60 -0.68 8.84 -9.87
N LEU A 61 -0.97 9.69 -10.85
CA LEU A 61 0.04 10.52 -11.50
C LEU A 61 -0.47 11.95 -11.65
N SER A 62 0.36 12.94 -11.25
CA SER A 62 0.20 14.33 -11.65
C SER A 62 1.45 14.81 -12.38
N TYR A 63 1.28 15.48 -13.52
CA TYR A 63 2.39 15.96 -14.32
C TYR A 63 2.10 17.33 -14.95
N GLY A 64 3.15 18.11 -15.12
CA GLY A 64 3.07 19.48 -15.67
C GLY A 64 4.38 20.23 -15.46
N PRO A 65 4.35 21.59 -15.54
CA PRO A 65 5.57 22.41 -15.56
C PRO A 65 6.38 22.35 -14.25
N ASP A 66 5.78 21.95 -13.11
CA ASP A 66 6.48 21.88 -11.84
C ASP A 66 7.15 20.51 -11.62
N GLY A 67 6.90 19.53 -12.49
CA GLY A 67 7.43 18.18 -12.49
C GLY A 67 6.37 17.13 -12.30
N THR A 68 6.80 15.88 -12.21
CA THR A 68 5.93 14.70 -12.09
C THR A 68 5.85 14.22 -10.65
N VAL A 69 4.63 14.00 -10.17
CA VAL A 69 4.31 13.42 -8.85
C VAL A 69 3.69 12.05 -9.08
N LEU A 70 4.26 10.99 -8.52
CA LEU A 70 3.62 9.67 -8.40
C LEU A 70 2.95 9.52 -7.04
N ILE A 71 1.84 8.79 -7.02
CA ILE A 71 1.21 8.26 -5.82
C ILE A 71 1.34 6.75 -5.89
N ASP A 72 2.18 6.18 -5.05
CA ASP A 72 2.63 4.78 -5.05
C ASP A 72 3.50 4.41 -6.28
N ASP A 73 4.17 3.25 -6.24
CA ASP A 73 5.13 2.86 -7.27
C ASP A 73 5.22 1.34 -7.53
N GLN A 74 4.27 0.56 -6.99
CA GLN A 74 4.17 -0.89 -7.16
C GLN A 74 5.44 -1.64 -6.72
N PHE A 75 5.95 -2.54 -7.57
CA PHE A 75 7.08 -3.42 -7.28
C PHE A 75 8.35 -2.94 -7.99
N ALA A 76 9.51 -3.14 -7.37
CA ALA A 76 10.83 -2.75 -7.90
C ALA A 76 11.08 -3.17 -9.36
N PRO A 77 10.76 -4.41 -9.81
CA PRO A 77 10.99 -4.82 -11.20
C PRO A 77 10.13 -4.07 -12.22
N LEU A 78 9.10 -3.35 -11.78
CA LEU A 78 8.23 -2.58 -12.67
C LEU A 78 8.66 -1.12 -12.83
N THR A 79 9.64 -0.64 -12.07
CA THR A 79 10.05 0.78 -12.05
C THR A 79 10.34 1.33 -13.44
N ASP A 80 11.11 0.62 -14.27
CA ASP A 80 11.45 1.08 -15.63
C ASP A 80 10.21 1.14 -16.54
N LYS A 81 9.29 0.17 -16.41
CA LYS A 81 8.04 0.14 -17.17
C LYS A 81 7.11 1.30 -16.74
N ILE A 82 7.05 1.59 -15.44
CA ILE A 82 6.29 2.73 -14.89
C ILE A 82 6.86 4.05 -15.42
N GLN A 83 8.18 4.22 -15.36
CA GLN A 83 8.84 5.42 -15.91
C GLN A 83 8.65 5.54 -17.43
N GLY A 84 8.62 4.42 -18.16
CA GLY A 84 8.27 4.36 -19.58
C GLY A 84 6.86 4.89 -19.83
N ALA A 85 5.86 4.41 -19.08
CA ALA A 85 4.47 4.87 -19.19
C ALA A 85 4.31 6.36 -18.84
N VAL A 86 5.05 6.85 -17.82
CA VAL A 86 5.12 8.28 -17.49
C VAL A 86 5.62 9.08 -18.68
N LYS A 87 6.70 8.66 -19.34
CA LYS A 87 7.28 9.30 -20.50
C LYS A 87 6.32 9.30 -21.71
N ASP A 88 5.61 8.20 -21.92
CA ASP A 88 4.65 8.06 -23.03
C ASP A 88 3.44 9.01 -22.89
N LEU A 89 3.11 9.44 -21.67
CA LEU A 89 2.16 10.52 -21.39
C LEU A 89 2.72 11.92 -21.70
N GLY A 90 4.00 12.05 -22.11
CA GLY A 90 4.68 13.32 -22.30
C GLY A 90 5.09 14.01 -20.99
N ALA A 91 5.09 13.29 -19.88
CA ALA A 91 5.49 13.81 -18.58
C ALA A 91 7.03 13.82 -18.43
N GLU A 92 7.53 14.80 -17.68
CA GLU A 92 8.94 14.85 -17.25
C GLU A 92 9.23 13.69 -16.27
N PRO A 93 10.51 13.31 -16.06
CA PRO A 93 10.88 12.30 -15.07
C PRO A 93 10.28 12.57 -13.69
N VAL A 94 9.98 11.48 -12.97
CA VAL A 94 9.41 11.55 -11.62
C VAL A 94 10.32 12.38 -10.71
N LYS A 95 9.74 13.34 -10.03
CA LYS A 95 10.43 14.24 -9.10
C LYS A 95 9.97 14.05 -7.65
N TYR A 96 8.71 13.67 -7.49
CA TYR A 96 8.08 13.46 -6.20
C TYR A 96 7.33 12.14 -6.19
N LEU A 97 7.41 11.43 -5.05
CA LEU A 97 6.65 10.21 -4.78
C LEU A 97 5.92 10.37 -3.44
N ILE A 98 4.65 10.02 -3.40
CA ILE A 98 3.85 9.96 -2.17
C ILE A 98 3.40 8.52 -1.99
N ASN A 99 3.77 7.86 -0.89
CA ASN A 99 3.24 6.55 -0.57
C ASN A 99 1.94 6.68 0.23
N THR A 100 0.89 6.00 -0.21
CA THR A 100 -0.40 5.97 0.49
C THR A 100 -0.30 5.20 1.81
N HIS A 101 0.46 4.10 1.83
CA HIS A 101 0.75 3.27 2.98
C HIS A 101 2.04 2.47 2.76
N TRP A 102 2.38 1.52 3.63
CA TRP A 102 3.72 0.91 3.65
C TRP A 102 3.86 -0.44 2.92
N HIS A 103 2.79 -1.05 2.39
CA HIS A 103 2.86 -2.37 1.76
C HIS A 103 3.71 -2.37 0.48
N GLY A 104 4.35 -3.52 0.22
CA GLY A 104 5.38 -3.65 -0.81
C GLY A 104 4.88 -3.52 -2.24
N ASP A 105 3.60 -3.74 -2.50
CA ASP A 105 2.96 -3.50 -3.80
C ASP A 105 2.55 -2.03 -4.04
N HIS A 106 2.91 -1.15 -3.11
CA HIS A 106 2.76 0.31 -3.17
C HIS A 106 4.09 1.06 -2.98
N THR A 107 5.09 0.40 -2.37
CA THR A 107 6.38 1.02 -2.00
C THR A 107 7.59 0.27 -2.56
N GLY A 108 7.37 -0.78 -3.35
CA GLY A 108 8.46 -1.64 -3.81
C GLY A 108 9.43 -0.95 -4.76
N GLY A 109 9.00 0.07 -5.51
CA GLY A 109 9.81 0.90 -6.39
C GLY A 109 10.60 2.01 -5.67
N ASN A 110 10.31 2.27 -4.38
CA ASN A 110 10.88 3.38 -3.61
C ASN A 110 12.41 3.47 -3.71
N GLU A 111 13.11 2.32 -3.56
CA GLU A 111 14.58 2.31 -3.61
C GLU A 111 15.12 2.79 -4.95
N ASN A 112 14.56 2.25 -6.05
CA ASN A 112 14.97 2.59 -7.41
C ASN A 112 14.75 4.09 -7.68
N LEU A 113 13.59 4.62 -7.28
CA LEU A 113 13.27 6.04 -7.46
C LEU A 113 14.11 6.92 -6.53
N GLY A 114 14.28 6.55 -5.26
CA GLY A 114 15.09 7.29 -4.30
C GLY A 114 16.56 7.38 -4.70
N GLN A 115 17.14 6.34 -5.30
CA GLN A 115 18.51 6.36 -5.85
C GLN A 115 18.66 7.36 -7.00
N THR A 116 17.59 7.72 -7.72
CA THR A 116 17.63 8.76 -8.75
C THR A 116 17.39 10.18 -8.21
N GLY A 117 17.19 10.32 -6.91
CA GLY A 117 16.97 11.61 -6.26
C GLY A 117 15.50 12.05 -6.17
N VAL A 118 14.56 11.14 -6.42
CA VAL A 118 13.11 11.38 -6.20
C VAL A 118 12.87 11.66 -4.72
N LEU A 119 12.11 12.71 -4.42
CA LEU A 119 11.75 13.09 -3.07
C LEU A 119 10.54 12.26 -2.62
N ILE A 120 10.76 11.29 -1.73
CA ILE A 120 9.73 10.40 -1.20
C ILE A 120 9.06 11.02 0.02
N MET A 121 7.73 11.02 0.03
CA MET A 121 6.89 11.57 1.10
C MET A 121 5.88 10.54 1.58
N ALA A 122 5.64 10.46 2.88
CA ALA A 122 4.61 9.59 3.46
C ALA A 122 4.18 10.04 4.86
N GLN A 123 3.14 9.40 5.38
CA GLN A 123 2.76 9.56 6.78
C GLN A 123 3.85 8.96 7.70
N ASP A 124 3.99 9.50 8.94
CA ASP A 124 5.05 9.12 9.88
C ASP A 124 5.16 7.60 10.10
N HIS A 125 4.04 6.91 10.33
CA HIS A 125 4.02 5.46 10.54
C HIS A 125 4.49 4.65 9.32
N VAL A 126 4.29 5.14 8.09
CA VAL A 126 4.81 4.48 6.89
C VAL A 126 6.34 4.39 6.95
N ARG A 127 6.99 5.52 7.27
CA ARG A 127 8.45 5.53 7.43
C ARG A 127 8.91 4.61 8.56
N ASP A 128 8.25 4.65 9.71
CA ASP A 128 8.61 3.82 10.88
C ASP A 128 8.49 2.33 10.56
N ARG A 129 7.44 1.93 9.82
CA ARG A 129 7.23 0.55 9.39
C ARG A 129 8.26 0.10 8.36
N LEU A 130 8.59 0.95 7.39
CA LEU A 130 9.66 0.67 6.42
C LEU A 130 11.03 0.50 7.09
N ILE A 131 11.35 1.31 8.12
CA ILE A 131 12.58 1.15 8.91
C ILE A 131 12.58 -0.17 9.68
N LYS A 132 11.44 -0.53 10.29
CA LYS A 132 11.35 -1.68 11.17
C LYS A 132 11.22 -2.99 10.41
N GLY A 133 10.48 -3.01 9.31
CA GLY A 133 10.04 -4.22 8.63
C GLY A 133 9.14 -5.12 9.51
N ASN A 134 8.90 -6.32 9.05
CA ASN A 134 8.25 -7.40 9.80
C ASN A 134 8.78 -8.77 9.34
N ASP A 135 8.16 -9.87 9.81
CA ASP A 135 8.58 -11.24 9.45
C ASP A 135 8.49 -11.55 7.94
N SER A 136 7.64 -10.82 7.20
CA SER A 136 7.40 -11.02 5.75
C SER A 136 8.07 -9.94 4.89
N THR A 137 8.38 -8.78 5.46
CA THR A 137 8.94 -7.62 4.76
C THR A 137 10.18 -7.14 5.53
N PRO A 138 11.40 -7.35 4.99
CA PRO A 138 12.62 -6.90 5.67
C PRO A 138 12.66 -5.36 5.77
N PRO A 139 13.49 -4.81 6.70
CA PRO A 139 13.74 -3.38 6.77
C PRO A 139 14.17 -2.81 5.41
N ALA A 140 13.56 -1.70 5.02
CA ALA A 140 13.85 -1.04 3.75
C ALA A 140 15.23 -0.35 3.79
N PRO A 141 15.96 -0.33 2.67
CA PRO A 141 17.23 0.37 2.59
C PRO A 141 17.03 1.89 2.66
N PRO A 142 18.09 2.67 3.06
CA PRO A 142 17.96 4.11 3.26
C PRO A 142 17.39 4.89 2.06
N ALA A 143 17.69 4.47 0.83
CA ALA A 143 17.19 5.11 -0.39
C ALA A 143 15.66 4.93 -0.58
N ALA A 144 15.06 3.89 0.01
CA ALA A 144 13.63 3.63 -0.06
C ALA A 144 12.81 4.40 0.98
N LEU A 145 13.47 5.07 1.93
CA LEU A 145 12.77 5.69 3.05
C LEU A 145 12.22 7.07 2.69
N PRO A 146 10.96 7.39 3.03
CA PRO A 146 10.42 8.75 2.91
C PRO A 146 11.33 9.78 3.62
N VAL A 147 11.70 10.85 2.93
CA VAL A 147 12.55 11.92 3.47
C VAL A 147 11.74 13.11 3.98
N VAL A 148 10.47 13.18 3.56
CA VAL A 148 9.47 14.11 4.12
C VAL A 148 8.37 13.29 4.73
N THR A 149 8.11 13.49 6.01
CA THR A 149 6.98 12.86 6.69
C THR A 149 6.00 13.88 7.23
N TYR A 150 4.76 13.47 7.44
CA TYR A 150 3.70 14.30 8.01
C TYR A 150 2.85 13.47 8.97
N HIS A 151 2.28 14.16 9.97
CA HIS A 151 1.40 13.56 10.96
C HIS A 151 -0.05 13.46 10.44
N ASP A 152 -0.70 14.60 10.16
CA ASP A 152 -2.12 14.64 9.74
C ASP A 152 -2.29 14.81 8.23
N GLY A 153 -1.30 15.38 7.54
CA GLY A 153 -1.34 15.62 6.09
C GLY A 153 -0.46 16.76 5.63
N ILE A 154 -0.37 16.90 4.32
CA ILE A 154 0.33 17.99 3.64
C ILE A 154 -0.47 18.48 2.43
N LYS A 155 -0.11 19.64 1.92
CA LYS A 155 -0.60 20.19 0.65
C LYS A 155 0.58 20.53 -0.24
N LEU A 156 0.48 20.10 -1.49
CA LEU A 156 1.42 20.51 -2.55
C LEU A 156 0.68 21.39 -3.55
N HIS A 157 1.28 22.50 -3.92
CA HIS A 157 0.75 23.38 -4.96
C HIS A 157 1.62 23.21 -6.20
N LEU A 158 1.27 22.24 -7.04
CA LEU A 158 2.04 21.82 -8.21
C LEU A 158 1.11 21.67 -9.43
N ASN A 159 1.64 21.89 -10.60
CA ASN A 159 0.95 21.68 -11.89
C ASN A 159 -0.40 22.42 -11.99
N GLY A 160 -0.51 23.56 -11.29
CA GLY A 160 -1.72 24.38 -11.30
C GLY A 160 -2.90 23.80 -10.50
N ASP A 161 -2.64 22.81 -9.62
CA ASP A 161 -3.60 22.20 -8.71
C ASP A 161 -3.13 22.28 -7.24
N GLU A 162 -4.04 22.11 -6.29
CA GLU A 162 -3.76 21.80 -4.89
C GLU A 162 -3.89 20.29 -4.70
N ILE A 163 -2.78 19.60 -4.51
CA ILE A 163 -2.73 18.16 -4.18
C ILE A 163 -2.77 18.06 -2.65
N ARG A 164 -3.91 17.65 -2.10
CA ARG A 164 -4.11 17.47 -0.65
C ARG A 164 -3.88 16.03 -0.27
N VAL A 165 -2.90 15.77 0.59
CA VAL A 165 -2.66 14.48 1.21
C VAL A 165 -3.20 14.51 2.63
N GLN A 166 -4.00 13.52 3.00
CA GLN A 166 -4.64 13.46 4.31
C GLN A 166 -4.55 12.08 4.93
N HIS A 167 -4.05 12.01 6.15
CA HIS A 167 -3.98 10.79 6.94
C HIS A 167 -5.36 10.27 7.34
N MET A 168 -5.55 8.95 7.23
CA MET A 168 -6.74 8.19 7.64
C MET A 168 -6.33 7.20 8.73
N LYS A 169 -6.59 7.55 9.98
CA LYS A 169 -6.11 6.81 11.15
C LYS A 169 -6.71 5.42 11.25
N HIS A 170 -5.85 4.41 11.51
CA HIS A 170 -6.25 3.04 11.87
C HIS A 170 -7.32 2.44 10.96
N ALA A 171 -7.09 2.41 9.64
CA ALA A 171 -8.03 1.89 8.66
C ALA A 171 -7.52 0.58 8.03
N HIS A 172 -6.89 0.61 6.86
CA HIS A 172 -6.19 -0.53 6.29
C HIS A 172 -4.90 -0.84 7.06
N THR A 173 -4.14 0.22 7.36
CA THR A 173 -2.99 0.26 8.29
C THR A 173 -3.15 1.44 9.25
N ASP A 174 -2.12 1.78 10.03
CA ASP A 174 -2.08 3.02 10.83
C ASP A 174 -1.45 4.21 10.11
N GLY A 175 -0.87 4.00 8.91
CA GLY A 175 -0.19 5.03 8.13
C GLY A 175 -0.92 5.45 6.85
N ASP A 176 -2.18 5.05 6.67
CA ASP A 176 -2.91 5.28 5.42
C ASP A 176 -3.13 6.75 5.11
N SER A 177 -3.02 7.11 3.84
CA SER A 177 -3.33 8.44 3.35
C SER A 177 -4.14 8.40 2.06
N ILE A 178 -5.06 9.35 1.92
CA ILE A 178 -5.69 9.68 0.63
C ILE A 178 -4.95 10.85 -0.01
N VAL A 179 -5.01 10.91 -1.35
CA VAL A 179 -4.48 12.03 -2.12
C VAL A 179 -5.57 12.59 -3.01
N PHE A 180 -5.90 13.86 -2.83
CA PHE A 180 -6.97 14.53 -3.55
C PHE A 180 -6.45 15.70 -4.39
N TRP A 181 -6.59 15.61 -5.71
CA TRP A 181 -6.38 16.70 -6.66
C TRP A 181 -7.64 17.56 -6.73
N GLN A 182 -7.59 18.73 -6.10
CA GLN A 182 -8.78 19.55 -5.85
C GLN A 182 -9.41 20.08 -7.15
N LYS A 183 -8.58 20.62 -8.07
CA LYS A 183 -9.06 21.17 -9.35
C LYS A 183 -9.44 20.08 -10.35
N ALA A 184 -8.63 19.02 -10.42
CA ALA A 184 -8.91 17.88 -11.30
C ALA A 184 -10.11 17.05 -10.85
N ASN A 185 -10.55 17.21 -9.60
CA ASN A 185 -11.62 16.44 -8.95
C ASN A 185 -11.38 14.92 -9.00
N VAL A 186 -10.16 14.51 -8.62
CA VAL A 186 -9.71 13.12 -8.56
C VAL A 186 -9.23 12.82 -7.15
N VAL A 187 -9.61 11.66 -6.59
CA VAL A 187 -9.08 11.17 -5.31
C VAL A 187 -8.47 9.80 -5.47
N HIS A 188 -7.26 9.60 -4.94
CA HIS A 188 -6.62 8.30 -4.77
C HIS A 188 -6.81 7.86 -3.33
N MET A 189 -7.36 6.66 -3.13
CA MET A 189 -7.70 6.17 -1.80
C MET A 189 -6.70 5.15 -1.25
N GLY A 190 -5.74 4.70 -2.06
CA GLY A 190 -4.92 3.55 -1.66
C GLY A 190 -5.80 2.37 -1.25
N ASP A 191 -5.30 1.53 -0.35
CA ASP A 191 -5.99 0.32 0.09
C ASP A 191 -7.13 0.55 1.11
N LEU A 192 -7.52 1.81 1.26
CA LEU A 192 -8.80 2.16 1.88
C LEU A 192 -9.99 1.75 1.00
N PHE A 193 -9.75 1.48 -0.30
CA PHE A 193 -10.78 1.08 -1.23
C PHE A 193 -10.30 0.00 -2.20
N PHE A 194 -10.94 -1.17 -2.15
CA PHE A 194 -10.79 -2.28 -3.08
C PHE A 194 -12.03 -2.35 -3.97
N ASN A 195 -11.91 -1.94 -5.25
CA ASN A 195 -13.08 -1.84 -6.12
C ASN A 195 -13.31 -3.13 -6.92
N LYS A 196 -14.27 -3.97 -6.52
CA LYS A 196 -14.76 -5.15 -7.25
C LYS A 196 -13.75 -6.30 -7.49
N VAL A 197 -12.57 -6.26 -6.88
CA VAL A 197 -11.53 -7.28 -7.09
C VAL A 197 -11.39 -8.25 -5.93
N THR A 198 -11.59 -7.77 -4.70
CA THR A 198 -11.46 -8.54 -3.47
C THR A 198 -12.30 -7.89 -2.37
N LEU A 199 -12.57 -8.61 -1.28
CA LEU A 199 -13.00 -8.00 -0.02
C LEU A 199 -11.84 -7.24 0.61
N PRO A 200 -12.12 -6.27 1.50
CA PRO A 200 -11.08 -5.44 2.10
C PRO A 200 -10.02 -6.26 2.86
N PHE A 201 -8.77 -5.94 2.63
CA PHE A 201 -7.69 -6.37 3.50
C PHE A 201 -7.56 -5.37 4.66
N ILE A 202 -7.59 -5.87 5.90
CA ILE A 202 -7.37 -5.07 7.11
C ILE A 202 -6.13 -5.62 7.79
N ASP A 203 -5.02 -4.91 7.71
CA ASP A 203 -3.77 -5.36 8.32
C ASP A 203 -3.74 -5.06 9.82
N LEU A 204 -4.25 -6.01 10.60
CA LEU A 204 -4.30 -5.91 12.06
C LEU A 204 -2.90 -5.81 12.68
N SER A 205 -1.86 -6.32 12.01
CA SER A 205 -0.47 -6.28 12.49
C SER A 205 0.12 -4.87 12.34
N SER A 206 -0.40 -4.12 11.36
CA SER A 206 -0.02 -2.74 11.08
C SER A 206 -1.03 -1.72 11.61
N GLY A 207 -1.80 -2.07 12.64
CA GLY A 207 -2.72 -1.12 13.27
C GLY A 207 -4.04 -0.91 12.52
N GLY A 208 -4.32 -1.71 11.48
CA GLY A 208 -5.58 -1.67 10.75
C GLY A 208 -6.80 -2.01 11.62
N ASN A 209 -7.96 -1.43 11.28
CA ASN A 209 -9.21 -1.58 12.01
C ASN A 209 -10.42 -1.45 11.08
N ALA A 210 -11.42 -2.31 11.25
CA ALA A 210 -12.63 -2.33 10.43
C ALA A 210 -13.46 -1.04 10.57
N ARG A 211 -13.58 -0.48 11.79
CA ARG A 211 -14.29 0.79 12.00
C ARG A 211 -13.56 1.95 11.35
N GLY A 212 -12.21 1.93 11.37
CA GLY A 212 -11.39 2.91 10.67
C GLY A 212 -11.59 2.86 9.16
N MET A 213 -11.66 1.66 8.56
CA MET A 213 -12.01 1.50 7.14
C MET A 213 -13.35 2.14 6.80
N LEU A 214 -14.38 1.87 7.62
CA LEU A 214 -15.71 2.47 7.45
C LEU A 214 -15.66 4.00 7.61
N ALA A 215 -14.97 4.51 8.63
CA ALA A 215 -14.82 5.94 8.88
C ALA A 215 -14.08 6.65 7.74
N ALA A 216 -13.03 6.02 7.18
CA ALA A 216 -12.32 6.55 6.02
C ALA A 216 -13.22 6.65 4.78
N ALA A 217 -14.03 5.61 4.51
CA ALA A 217 -14.99 5.65 3.41
C ALA A 217 -16.06 6.75 3.60
N ASP A 218 -16.63 6.88 4.81
CA ASP A 218 -17.60 7.95 5.13
C ASP A 218 -16.97 9.34 5.00
N LYS A 219 -15.71 9.51 5.42
CA LYS A 219 -14.99 10.79 5.32
C LYS A 219 -14.74 11.17 3.86
N VAL A 220 -14.33 10.22 3.00
CA VAL A 220 -14.15 10.48 1.57
C VAL A 220 -15.48 10.80 0.91
N LEU A 221 -16.56 10.06 1.22
CA LEU A 221 -17.90 10.34 0.70
C LEU A 221 -18.41 11.76 1.02
N ALA A 222 -17.99 12.32 2.15
CA ALA A 222 -18.31 13.71 2.51
C ALA A 222 -17.48 14.75 1.73
N MET A 223 -16.39 14.35 1.07
CA MET A 223 -15.47 15.22 0.31
C MET A 223 -15.74 15.21 -1.18
N VAL A 224 -16.38 14.16 -1.71
CA VAL A 224 -16.55 13.91 -3.15
C VAL A 224 -17.97 14.24 -3.62
N ASP A 225 -18.07 14.67 -4.86
CA ASP A 225 -19.33 14.84 -5.59
C ASP A 225 -19.56 13.73 -6.62
N ASP A 226 -20.63 13.83 -7.42
CA ASP A 226 -20.99 12.78 -8.38
C ASP A 226 -20.07 12.75 -9.61
N ASP A 227 -19.30 13.82 -9.86
CA ASP A 227 -18.34 13.93 -10.95
C ASP A 227 -16.92 13.53 -10.52
N THR A 228 -16.69 13.31 -9.21
CA THR A 228 -15.37 12.91 -8.69
C THR A 228 -14.97 11.53 -9.22
N ARG A 229 -13.76 11.46 -9.79
CA ARG A 229 -13.13 10.21 -10.21
C ARG A 229 -12.31 9.65 -9.05
N ILE A 230 -12.52 8.37 -8.74
CA ILE A 230 -11.89 7.72 -7.58
C ILE A 230 -10.94 6.64 -8.08
N ILE A 231 -9.67 6.75 -7.69
CA ILE A 231 -8.64 5.72 -7.89
C ILE A 231 -8.65 4.84 -6.63
N PRO A 232 -9.13 3.59 -6.69
CA PRO A 232 -8.98 2.64 -5.58
C PRO A 232 -7.53 2.16 -5.49
N GLY A 233 -7.11 1.60 -4.37
CA GLY A 233 -5.82 0.92 -4.28
C GLY A 233 -5.74 -0.23 -5.27
N HIS A 234 -6.80 -1.02 -5.35
CA HIS A 234 -6.91 -2.14 -6.28
C HIS A 234 -8.24 -2.17 -7.02
N GLY A 235 -8.18 -2.59 -8.30
CA GLY A 235 -9.35 -2.72 -9.16
C GLY A 235 -9.53 -1.57 -10.14
N PRO A 236 -10.65 -1.59 -10.90
CA PRO A 236 -10.92 -0.57 -11.91
C PRO A 236 -11.24 0.79 -11.28
N MET A 237 -11.12 1.86 -12.08
CA MET A 237 -11.59 3.19 -11.69
C MET A 237 -13.00 3.15 -11.12
N ALA A 238 -13.25 4.02 -10.17
CA ALA A 238 -14.50 4.10 -9.43
C ALA A 238 -15.09 5.51 -9.44
N ASN A 239 -16.33 5.59 -9.02
CA ASN A 239 -17.06 6.83 -8.77
C ASN A 239 -17.70 6.80 -7.37
N LYS A 240 -18.41 7.88 -7.01
CA LYS A 240 -19.09 8.00 -5.72
C LYS A 240 -20.09 6.87 -5.45
N ALA A 241 -20.81 6.39 -6.46
CA ALA A 241 -21.78 5.30 -6.28
C ALA A 241 -21.08 3.97 -5.93
N ASP A 242 -19.95 3.67 -6.56
CA ASP A 242 -19.12 2.50 -6.22
C ASP A 242 -18.60 2.59 -4.77
N LEU A 243 -18.15 3.78 -4.33
CA LEU A 243 -17.72 4.00 -2.96
C LEU A 243 -18.87 3.90 -1.93
N ILE A 244 -20.06 4.37 -2.29
CA ILE A 244 -21.27 4.16 -1.46
C ILE A 244 -21.54 2.67 -1.28
N ALA A 245 -21.52 1.88 -2.37
CA ALA A 245 -21.74 0.44 -2.31
C ALA A 245 -20.68 -0.27 -1.44
N TYR A 246 -19.42 0.13 -1.56
CA TYR A 246 -18.32 -0.38 -0.74
C TYR A 246 -18.52 -0.04 0.74
N ARG A 247 -18.82 1.22 1.08
CA ARG A 247 -19.13 1.67 2.43
C ARG A 247 -20.29 0.90 3.05
N ASP A 248 -21.37 0.67 2.27
CA ASP A 248 -22.55 -0.04 2.74
C ASP A 248 -22.25 -1.53 2.98
N MET A 249 -21.38 -2.13 2.18
CA MET A 249 -20.83 -3.47 2.44
C MET A 249 -20.07 -3.51 3.76
N LEU A 250 -19.11 -2.59 3.99
CA LEU A 250 -18.37 -2.49 5.25
C LEU A 250 -19.32 -2.38 6.44
N LYS A 251 -20.27 -1.42 6.37
CA LYS A 251 -21.27 -1.19 7.43
C LYS A 251 -22.12 -2.43 7.72
N SER A 252 -22.53 -3.15 6.69
CA SER A 252 -23.36 -4.35 6.84
C SER A 252 -22.59 -5.48 7.52
N VAL A 253 -21.36 -5.78 7.06
CA VAL A 253 -20.57 -6.86 7.61
C VAL A 253 -20.11 -6.54 9.04
N ILE A 254 -19.62 -5.33 9.29
CA ILE A 254 -19.22 -4.88 10.64
C ILE A 254 -20.40 -4.99 11.60
N GLY A 255 -21.58 -4.45 11.23
CA GLY A 255 -22.76 -4.49 12.09
C GLY A 255 -23.26 -5.93 12.38
N ALA A 256 -23.18 -6.82 11.39
CA ALA A 256 -23.53 -8.22 11.58
C ALA A 256 -22.57 -8.94 12.55
N VAL A 257 -21.26 -8.68 12.43
CA VAL A 257 -20.25 -9.26 13.32
C VAL A 257 -20.37 -8.69 14.74
N GLU A 258 -20.53 -7.36 14.89
CA GLU A 258 -20.73 -6.70 16.20
C GLU A 258 -21.94 -7.26 16.93
N LYS A 259 -23.07 -7.38 16.23
CA LYS A 259 -24.29 -7.96 16.82
C LYS A 259 -24.05 -9.38 17.29
N ALA A 260 -23.44 -10.23 16.46
CA ALA A 260 -23.20 -11.62 16.79
C ALA A 260 -22.20 -11.78 17.95
N GLN A 261 -21.17 -10.92 18.04
CA GLN A 261 -20.26 -10.84 19.19
C GLN A 261 -21.01 -10.43 20.47
N GLY A 262 -21.90 -9.45 20.38
CA GLY A 262 -22.75 -9.02 21.50
C GLY A 262 -23.70 -10.13 21.99
N GLU A 263 -24.07 -11.08 21.12
CA GLU A 263 -24.81 -12.28 21.45
C GLU A 263 -23.94 -13.44 21.99
N GLY A 264 -22.64 -13.21 22.16
CA GLY A 264 -21.68 -14.19 22.68
C GLY A 264 -21.26 -15.28 21.67
N LYS A 265 -21.48 -15.08 20.37
CA LYS A 265 -21.08 -16.05 19.34
C LYS A 265 -19.55 -16.05 19.15
N SER A 266 -19.01 -17.25 19.00
CA SER A 266 -17.60 -17.44 18.62
C SER A 266 -17.36 -17.06 17.16
N LEU A 267 -16.08 -16.80 16.79
CA LEU A 267 -15.68 -16.55 15.40
C LEU A 267 -16.20 -17.63 14.44
N ALA A 268 -16.06 -18.92 14.79
CA ALA A 268 -16.51 -20.01 13.94
C ALA A 268 -18.05 -19.99 13.71
N GLN A 269 -18.83 -19.61 14.74
CA GLN A 269 -20.27 -19.45 14.60
C GLN A 269 -20.63 -18.26 13.70
N ILE A 270 -19.88 -17.16 13.78
CA ILE A 270 -20.10 -15.98 12.95
C ILE A 270 -19.71 -16.26 11.49
N GLN A 271 -18.58 -16.93 11.25
CA GLN A 271 -18.19 -17.37 9.90
C GLN A 271 -19.23 -18.33 9.29
N ALA A 272 -19.81 -19.23 10.09
CA ALA A 272 -20.91 -20.10 9.61
C ALA A 272 -22.17 -19.34 9.21
N MET A 273 -22.41 -18.13 9.71
CA MET A 273 -23.52 -17.25 9.29
C MET A 273 -23.27 -16.61 7.93
N LYS A 274 -22.03 -16.64 7.42
CA LYS A 274 -21.62 -16.09 6.12
C LYS A 274 -22.03 -14.62 5.90
N PRO A 275 -21.74 -13.68 6.82
CA PRO A 275 -22.22 -12.29 6.73
C PRO A 275 -21.68 -11.51 5.53
N ALA A 276 -20.59 -11.96 4.90
CA ALA A 276 -19.98 -11.35 3.72
C ALA A 276 -20.36 -12.04 2.39
N ALA A 277 -21.17 -13.12 2.41
CA ALA A 277 -21.39 -14.01 1.25
C ALA A 277 -21.88 -13.30 -0.03
N GLN A 278 -22.73 -12.29 0.09
CA GLN A 278 -23.27 -11.59 -1.08
C GLN A 278 -22.21 -10.75 -1.83
N TRP A 279 -21.08 -10.47 -1.21
CA TRP A 279 -19.96 -9.71 -1.80
C TRP A 279 -18.72 -10.59 -2.09
N ASP A 280 -18.68 -11.82 -1.58
CA ASP A 280 -17.61 -12.81 -1.82
C ASP A 280 -17.89 -13.58 -3.12
N VAL A 281 -17.96 -12.83 -4.22
CA VAL A 281 -18.37 -13.37 -5.53
C VAL A 281 -17.21 -13.64 -6.48
N ASN A 282 -16.02 -13.07 -6.23
CA ASN A 282 -14.85 -13.29 -7.06
C ASN A 282 -14.10 -14.57 -6.59
N PRO A 283 -14.03 -15.65 -7.40
CA PRO A 283 -13.33 -16.87 -7.01
C PRO A 283 -11.81 -16.69 -6.84
N ASP A 284 -11.24 -15.66 -7.47
CA ASP A 284 -9.81 -15.38 -7.44
C ASP A 284 -9.45 -14.25 -6.45
N ALA A 285 -10.42 -13.77 -5.65
CA ALA A 285 -10.19 -12.72 -4.68
C ALA A 285 -9.09 -13.11 -3.67
N PHE A 286 -8.18 -12.19 -3.41
CA PHE A 286 -7.11 -12.34 -2.41
C PHE A 286 -7.70 -12.51 -0.99
N ILE A 287 -8.70 -11.70 -0.63
CA ILE A 287 -9.41 -11.80 0.65
C ILE A 287 -10.80 -12.41 0.41
N LYS A 288 -11.06 -13.55 1.03
CA LYS A 288 -12.34 -14.26 1.01
C LYS A 288 -13.22 -13.86 2.19
N GLY A 289 -14.51 -14.20 2.12
CA GLY A 289 -15.49 -13.83 3.12
C GLY A 289 -15.13 -14.24 4.55
N ASP A 290 -14.65 -15.47 4.75
CA ASP A 290 -14.29 -15.96 6.09
C ASP A 290 -13.05 -15.23 6.65
N ALA A 291 -12.06 -14.92 5.82
CA ALA A 291 -10.87 -14.15 6.22
C ALA A 291 -11.24 -12.69 6.55
N PHE A 292 -12.09 -12.06 5.75
CA PHE A 292 -12.59 -10.71 6.03
C PHE A 292 -13.40 -10.67 7.33
N VAL A 293 -14.31 -11.62 7.55
CA VAL A 293 -15.08 -11.74 8.81
C VAL A 293 -14.15 -11.93 10.01
N GLU A 294 -13.09 -12.72 9.87
CA GLU A 294 -12.09 -12.90 10.92
C GLU A 294 -11.36 -11.60 11.25
N ALA A 295 -10.93 -10.84 10.22
CA ALA A 295 -10.28 -9.56 10.41
C ALA A 295 -11.20 -8.55 11.10
N VAL A 296 -12.46 -8.46 10.68
CA VAL A 296 -13.48 -7.64 11.34
C VAL A 296 -13.67 -8.07 12.79
N TYR A 297 -13.89 -9.38 13.05
CA TYR A 297 -14.09 -9.93 14.40
C TYR A 297 -12.94 -9.57 15.34
N LYS A 298 -11.68 -9.77 14.89
CA LYS A 298 -10.49 -9.48 15.68
C LYS A 298 -10.29 -7.98 15.91
N SER A 299 -10.56 -7.14 14.90
CA SER A 299 -10.40 -5.70 15.04
C SER A 299 -11.38 -5.10 16.05
N LEU A 300 -12.61 -5.64 16.13
CA LEU A 300 -13.63 -5.16 17.05
C LEU A 300 -13.37 -5.57 18.51
N GLN A 301 -12.46 -6.52 18.76
CA GLN A 301 -12.03 -6.90 20.13
C GLN A 301 -10.93 -5.99 20.66
N LYS A 302 -10.24 -5.24 19.79
CA LYS A 302 -9.27 -4.23 20.23
C LYS A 302 -10.06 -3.01 20.74
N PRO A 303 -9.69 -2.42 21.91
CA PRO A 303 -10.28 -1.16 22.30
C PRO A 303 -10.06 -0.16 21.16
N ASP A 304 -11.07 0.71 20.93
CA ASP A 304 -10.87 1.88 20.07
C ASP A 304 -9.61 2.57 20.60
N HIS A 305 -8.61 2.77 19.73
CA HIS A 305 -7.37 3.41 20.14
C HIS A 305 -7.74 4.79 20.68
N ALA A 306 -7.85 4.87 22.02
CA ALA A 306 -8.01 6.10 22.73
C ALA A 306 -6.75 6.92 22.43
N GLU A 307 -6.94 7.95 21.60
CA GLU A 307 -6.11 9.14 21.47
C GLU A 307 -4.59 8.90 21.66
N ASP A 308 -3.89 8.69 20.55
CA ASP A 308 -2.47 9.03 20.48
C ASP A 308 -2.31 10.56 20.63
N HIS A 309 -2.59 11.05 21.83
CA HIS A 309 -2.23 12.38 22.28
C HIS A 309 -0.96 12.23 23.11
N ALA A 310 0.18 12.31 22.44
CA ALA A 310 1.40 12.89 23.02
C ALA A 310 2.60 12.56 22.11
N HIS A 311 3.04 13.53 21.29
CA HIS A 311 4.44 14.00 21.39
C HIS A 311 4.62 15.20 20.48
#